data_f3b887056c0649be8026a98301cbeb8e
#
_entry.id   f3b887056c0649be8026a98301cbeb8e
#
_cell.length_a   1.000
_cell.length_b   1.000
_cell.length_c   1.000
_cell.angle_alpha   90.00
_cell.angle_beta   90.00
_cell.angle_gamma   90.00
#
_symmetry.space_group_name_H-M   'P 1'
#
loop_
_entity.id
_entity.type
_entity.pdbx_description
1 polymer ?
#
loop_
_entity_poly.entity_id
_entity_poly.type
_entity_poly.pdbx_seq_one_letter_code
_entity_poly.pdbx_strand_id
1 'polypeptide(L)'
;MVLADLLLKTKADFVVAHCNFHLRGEESDGDEQFVRDFAERNGLTLYVKEFETEAYAKEHGVSIEMAARELRYAWFEELRQQLNYDHIAVAHHADDQLETFFINLLRGAGIRGLKGMQPVNGHIIRPLLDFSREEIHQYAIENGIQWREDHTNAETQFLRNKIRHELLPVIDGISKEGRASILKSIRHLASENELYRELVKEKLETSLRGALATKQSTVVNSGLLRFARNDVNEQLFFEWLRDYGFNSDQVHFIYEALNGQPGTAFFSPTHRVTIERDGVELTPLCQQAETTPNLTYEQLANDENFVLDKSPNVAQLDYDKLTFPLQLRKWQAGDRFHPIGMKGSRLLSDFLKDLKLTTNQKENVSVLLAADGEIAWVVGYRVDERFKVTEKTHSVLKVSIKD
;
A
#
# COMPACT_ATOMS: atom_id res chain seq x y z
N MET A 1 23.87 -1.82 23.68
CA MET A 1 24.74 -0.98 24.53
C MET A 1 25.76 -0.23 23.71
N VAL A 2 26.58 -0.87 22.84
CA VAL A 2 27.61 -0.20 22.02
C VAL A 2 27.04 0.94 21.16
N LEU A 3 25.91 0.75 20.49
CA LEU A 3 25.26 1.82 19.71
C LEU A 3 24.92 3.04 20.57
N ALA A 4 24.42 2.84 21.79
CA ALA A 4 24.10 3.93 22.69
C ALA A 4 25.34 4.67 23.17
N ASP A 5 26.44 3.95 23.48
CA ASP A 5 27.73 4.55 23.83
C ASP A 5 28.31 5.40 22.69
N LEU A 6 28.24 4.92 21.46
CA LEU A 6 28.68 5.66 20.28
C LEU A 6 27.83 6.94 20.05
N LEU A 7 26.52 6.85 20.24
CA LEU A 7 25.65 8.02 20.15
C LEU A 7 25.96 9.05 21.23
N LEU A 8 26.21 8.62 22.46
CA LEU A 8 26.67 9.50 23.54
C LEU A 8 28.00 10.21 23.19
N LYS A 9 28.98 9.46 22.70
CA LYS A 9 30.30 10.01 22.31
C LYS A 9 30.20 11.01 21.16
N THR A 10 29.28 10.80 20.23
CA THR A 10 29.02 11.72 19.12
C THR A 10 28.13 12.90 19.52
N LYS A 11 27.64 12.93 20.77
CA LYS A 11 26.70 13.94 21.30
C LYS A 11 25.42 14.04 20.47
N ALA A 12 24.96 12.91 19.91
CA ALA A 12 23.69 12.85 19.23
C ALA A 12 22.54 13.09 20.22
N ASP A 13 21.49 13.75 19.78
CA ASP A 13 20.25 13.85 20.55
C ASP A 13 19.42 12.58 20.32
N PHE A 14 19.20 11.80 21.37
CA PHE A 14 18.45 10.56 21.30
C PHE A 14 17.79 10.19 22.62
N VAL A 15 16.78 9.35 22.54
CA VAL A 15 16.14 8.67 23.67
C VAL A 15 16.30 7.16 23.52
N VAL A 16 16.20 6.44 24.62
CA VAL A 16 16.22 4.96 24.62
C VAL A 16 14.79 4.44 24.64
N ALA A 17 14.48 3.46 23.78
CA ALA A 17 13.21 2.76 23.77
C ALA A 17 13.44 1.26 23.99
N HIS A 18 12.76 0.67 24.98
CA HIS A 18 12.83 -0.75 25.33
C HIS A 18 11.45 -1.39 25.26
N CYS A 19 11.38 -2.56 24.59
CA CYS A 19 10.17 -3.38 24.52
C CYS A 19 10.31 -4.58 25.45
N ASN A 20 9.44 -4.72 26.43
CA ASN A 20 9.33 -5.94 27.23
C ASN A 20 8.17 -6.78 26.67
N PHE A 21 8.48 -7.97 26.15
CA PHE A 21 7.52 -8.88 25.54
C PHE A 21 7.07 -9.99 26.50
N HIS A 22 7.60 -10.04 27.72
CA HIS A 22 7.35 -11.05 28.75
C HIS A 22 7.53 -12.52 28.31
N LEU A 23 8.26 -12.75 27.21
CA LEU A 23 8.43 -14.08 26.64
C LEU A 23 9.43 -14.98 27.41
N ARG A 24 10.20 -14.39 28.33
CA ARG A 24 11.26 -15.09 29.10
C ARG A 24 11.15 -14.88 30.62
N GLY A 25 9.98 -14.46 31.10
CA GLY A 25 9.72 -14.23 32.52
C GLY A 25 10.75 -13.30 33.16
N GLU A 26 11.39 -13.71 34.28
CA GLU A 26 12.35 -12.91 35.05
C GLU A 26 13.55 -12.42 34.24
N GLU A 27 13.94 -13.11 33.16
CA GLU A 27 15.03 -12.66 32.29
C GLU A 27 14.64 -11.40 31.51
N SER A 28 13.39 -11.34 31.02
CA SER A 28 12.88 -10.15 30.33
C SER A 28 12.85 -8.93 31.25
N ASP A 29 12.44 -9.13 32.49
CA ASP A 29 12.43 -8.08 33.52
C ASP A 29 13.84 -7.63 33.90
N GLY A 30 14.77 -8.60 33.98
CA GLY A 30 16.18 -8.33 34.21
C GLY A 30 16.85 -7.54 33.08
N ASP A 31 16.46 -7.78 31.82
CA ASP A 31 16.93 -7.01 30.67
C ASP A 31 16.37 -5.59 30.70
N GLU A 32 15.11 -5.42 31.05
CA GLU A 32 14.51 -4.11 31.24
C GLU A 32 15.22 -3.31 32.35
N GLN A 33 15.45 -3.94 33.51
CA GLN A 33 16.15 -3.28 34.62
C GLN A 33 17.59 -2.86 34.22
N PHE A 34 18.29 -3.71 33.47
CA PHE A 34 19.60 -3.39 32.96
C PHE A 34 19.62 -2.15 32.05
N VAL A 35 18.60 -2.01 31.20
CA VAL A 35 18.42 -0.82 30.32
C VAL A 35 18.07 0.41 31.15
N ARG A 36 17.23 0.28 32.19
CA ARG A 36 16.89 1.36 33.13
C ARG A 36 18.13 1.89 33.85
N ASP A 37 18.92 1.00 34.42
CA ASP A 37 20.16 1.36 35.10
C ASP A 37 21.18 2.05 34.17
N PHE A 38 21.24 1.62 32.92
CA PHE A 38 22.08 2.27 31.91
C PHE A 38 21.59 3.68 31.58
N ALA A 39 20.29 3.85 31.34
CA ALA A 39 19.72 5.15 31.03
C ALA A 39 19.91 6.14 32.18
N GLU A 40 19.65 5.71 33.42
CA GLU A 40 19.81 6.53 34.61
C GLU A 40 21.25 6.99 34.78
N ARG A 41 22.24 6.04 34.68
CA ARG A 41 23.68 6.36 34.80
C ARG A 41 24.18 7.36 33.77
N ASN A 42 23.56 7.41 32.59
CA ASN A 42 23.98 8.28 31.50
C ASN A 42 23.06 9.51 31.32
N GLY A 43 22.09 9.70 32.20
CA GLY A 43 21.14 10.82 32.12
C GLY A 43 20.27 10.80 30.86
N LEU A 44 19.94 9.61 30.34
CA LEU A 44 19.14 9.42 29.15
C LEU A 44 17.67 9.23 29.48
N THR A 45 16.79 9.80 28.65
CA THR A 45 15.36 9.50 28.73
C THR A 45 15.09 8.12 28.20
N LEU A 46 14.39 7.29 28.99
CA LEU A 46 14.01 5.93 28.64
C LEU A 46 12.48 5.82 28.54
N TYR A 47 12.03 5.24 27.44
CA TYR A 47 10.65 4.79 27.23
C TYR A 47 10.61 3.27 27.26
N VAL A 48 9.69 2.70 28.04
CA VAL A 48 9.46 1.25 28.13
C VAL A 48 8.02 0.98 27.79
N LYS A 49 7.80 -0.07 27.00
CA LYS A 49 6.43 -0.57 26.69
C LYS A 49 6.41 -2.09 26.84
N GLU A 50 5.45 -2.56 27.58
CA GLU A 50 5.12 -3.97 27.75
C GLU A 50 4.08 -4.39 26.70
N PHE A 51 4.15 -5.66 26.26
CA PHE A 51 3.26 -6.17 25.20
C PHE A 51 2.72 -7.56 25.56
N GLU A 52 1.43 -7.75 25.31
CA GLU A 52 0.75 -9.05 25.35
C GLU A 52 1.00 -9.80 24.02
N THR A 53 2.24 -10.22 23.81
CA THR A 53 2.73 -10.73 22.51
C THR A 53 2.02 -12.01 22.07
N GLU A 54 1.75 -12.94 23.00
CA GLU A 54 1.04 -14.19 22.70
C GLU A 54 -0.41 -13.96 22.28
N ALA A 55 -1.09 -13.02 22.94
CA ALA A 55 -2.45 -12.64 22.60
C ALA A 55 -2.52 -12.06 21.19
N TYR A 56 -1.60 -11.13 20.87
CA TYR A 56 -1.49 -10.54 19.53
C TYR A 56 -1.19 -11.59 18.46
N ALA A 57 -0.24 -12.49 18.70
CA ALA A 57 0.13 -13.55 17.76
C ALA A 57 -1.07 -14.46 17.43
N LYS A 58 -1.86 -14.83 18.46
CA LYS A 58 -3.06 -15.66 18.30
C LYS A 58 -4.17 -14.94 17.55
N GLU A 59 -4.41 -13.67 17.85
CA GLU A 59 -5.46 -12.87 17.19
C GLU A 59 -5.17 -12.68 15.70
N HIS A 60 -3.90 -12.41 15.34
CA HIS A 60 -3.50 -12.12 13.96
C HIS A 60 -3.02 -13.34 13.17
N GLY A 61 -2.93 -14.52 13.81
CA GLY A 61 -2.50 -15.76 13.15
C GLY A 61 -1.05 -15.75 12.69
N VAL A 62 -0.17 -15.01 13.40
CA VAL A 62 1.25 -14.89 13.09
C VAL A 62 2.11 -15.59 14.13
N SER A 63 3.40 -15.85 13.82
CA SER A 63 4.32 -16.39 14.81
C SER A 63 4.62 -15.35 15.91
N ILE A 64 5.01 -15.83 17.10
CA ILE A 64 5.41 -14.97 18.24
C ILE A 64 6.54 -14.02 17.83
N GLU A 65 7.53 -14.49 17.06
CA GLU A 65 8.63 -13.66 16.54
C GLU A 65 8.12 -12.54 15.63
N MET A 66 7.18 -12.85 14.74
CA MET A 66 6.56 -11.87 13.86
C MET A 66 5.74 -10.86 14.66
N ALA A 67 4.92 -11.33 15.62
CA ALA A 67 4.13 -10.48 16.50
C ALA A 67 5.02 -9.50 17.29
N ALA A 68 6.10 -9.99 17.94
CA ALA A 68 7.05 -9.16 18.65
C ALA A 68 7.74 -8.12 17.74
N ARG A 69 8.02 -8.51 16.49
CA ARG A 69 8.59 -7.60 15.51
C ARG A 69 7.61 -6.51 15.08
N GLU A 70 6.38 -6.86 14.76
CA GLU A 70 5.34 -5.91 14.36
C GLU A 70 5.03 -4.91 15.46
N LEU A 71 4.80 -5.40 16.68
CA LEU A 71 4.54 -4.58 17.87
C LEU A 71 5.69 -3.60 18.16
N ARG A 72 6.94 -4.08 18.06
CA ARG A 72 8.14 -3.26 18.26
C ARG A 72 8.21 -2.10 17.28
N TYR A 73 8.13 -2.38 15.99
CA TYR A 73 8.30 -1.34 14.98
C TYR A 73 7.10 -0.39 14.89
N ALA A 74 5.89 -0.87 15.15
CA ALA A 74 4.71 -0.02 15.25
C ALA A 74 4.86 0.99 16.40
N TRP A 75 5.29 0.52 17.58
CA TRP A 75 5.50 1.41 18.73
C TRP A 75 6.69 2.36 18.54
N PHE A 76 7.79 1.89 17.96
CA PHE A 76 8.93 2.77 17.70
C PHE A 76 8.55 3.91 16.73
N GLU A 77 7.73 3.64 15.72
CA GLU A 77 7.26 4.67 14.80
C GLU A 77 6.28 5.64 15.49
N GLU A 78 5.37 5.12 16.31
CA GLU A 78 4.49 5.95 17.15
C GLU A 78 5.31 6.89 18.05
N LEU A 79 6.31 6.34 18.77
CA LEU A 79 7.16 7.11 19.66
C LEU A 79 8.01 8.15 18.90
N ARG A 80 8.57 7.77 17.75
CA ARG A 80 9.32 8.68 16.88
C ARG A 80 8.48 9.89 16.50
N GLN A 81 7.23 9.67 16.08
CA GLN A 81 6.32 10.74 15.67
C GLN A 81 5.92 11.62 16.86
N GLN A 82 5.59 11.03 18.01
CA GLN A 82 5.20 11.76 19.22
C GLN A 82 6.32 12.69 19.72
N LEU A 83 7.56 12.23 19.64
CA LEU A 83 8.73 12.96 20.09
C LEU A 83 9.38 13.81 18.99
N ASN A 84 8.88 13.73 17.75
CA ASN A 84 9.38 14.46 16.59
C ASN A 84 10.86 14.18 16.28
N TYR A 85 11.30 12.91 16.41
CA TYR A 85 12.61 12.46 15.97
C TYR A 85 12.61 12.09 14.47
N ASP A 86 13.75 12.28 13.80
CA ASP A 86 13.90 11.95 12.38
C ASP A 86 14.05 10.45 12.14
N HIS A 87 14.75 9.74 13.05
CA HIS A 87 15.17 8.37 12.83
C HIS A 87 14.96 7.46 14.04
N ILE A 88 14.86 6.16 13.75
CA ILE A 88 14.92 5.04 14.70
C ILE A 88 16.24 4.31 14.45
N ALA A 89 17.18 4.37 15.40
CA ALA A 89 18.45 3.69 15.31
C ALA A 89 18.36 2.27 15.88
N VAL A 90 18.74 1.26 15.10
CA VAL A 90 18.77 -0.15 15.53
C VAL A 90 20.16 -0.75 15.37
N ALA A 91 20.55 -1.63 16.31
CA ALA A 91 21.89 -2.18 16.42
C ALA A 91 22.11 -3.46 15.58
N HIS A 92 21.52 -3.53 14.37
CA HIS A 92 21.84 -4.61 13.44
C HIS A 92 23.28 -4.48 12.96
N HIS A 93 23.96 -5.61 12.81
CA HIS A 93 25.37 -5.69 12.44
C HIS A 93 25.62 -6.63 11.24
N ALA A 94 26.89 -6.79 10.83
CA ALA A 94 27.26 -7.55 9.63
C ALA A 94 26.84 -9.03 9.69
N ASP A 95 26.88 -9.66 10.87
CA ASP A 95 26.42 -11.05 11.00
C ASP A 95 24.89 -11.18 10.82
N ASP A 96 24.09 -10.21 11.29
CA ASP A 96 22.65 -10.15 11.01
C ASP A 96 22.37 -10.03 9.51
N GLN A 97 23.25 -9.34 8.78
CA GLN A 97 23.19 -9.21 7.34
C GLN A 97 23.39 -10.57 6.64
N LEU A 98 24.41 -11.33 7.09
CA LEU A 98 24.65 -12.69 6.59
C LEU A 98 23.48 -13.62 6.88
N GLU A 99 22.97 -13.61 8.10
CA GLU A 99 21.80 -14.41 8.49
C GLU A 99 20.60 -14.10 7.61
N THR A 100 20.30 -12.83 7.42
CA THR A 100 19.19 -12.36 6.58
C THR A 100 19.36 -12.78 5.12
N PHE A 101 20.58 -12.69 4.59
CA PHE A 101 20.91 -13.13 3.25
C PHE A 101 20.61 -14.63 3.06
N PHE A 102 21.13 -15.48 3.95
CA PHE A 102 20.91 -16.92 3.84
C PHE A 102 19.45 -17.33 4.07
N ILE A 103 18.73 -16.69 5.00
CA ILE A 103 17.28 -16.92 5.16
C ILE A 103 16.55 -16.64 3.86
N ASN A 104 16.82 -15.50 3.23
CA ASN A 104 16.19 -15.10 1.99
C ASN A 104 16.60 -16.00 0.81
N LEU A 105 17.85 -16.41 0.73
CA LEU A 105 18.36 -17.34 -0.27
C LEU A 105 17.63 -18.71 -0.19
N LEU A 106 17.51 -19.25 1.03
CA LEU A 106 16.78 -20.51 1.27
C LEU A 106 15.28 -20.44 0.96
N ARG A 107 14.70 -19.24 1.01
CA ARG A 107 13.31 -18.99 0.60
C ARG A 107 13.14 -18.74 -0.89
N GLY A 108 14.21 -18.80 -1.67
CA GLY A 108 14.15 -18.54 -3.12
C GLY A 108 13.95 -17.06 -3.47
N ALA A 109 14.39 -16.14 -2.61
CA ALA A 109 14.24 -14.71 -2.88
C ALA A 109 15.09 -14.27 -4.08
N GLY A 110 14.51 -13.42 -4.94
CA GLY A 110 15.24 -12.72 -6.00
C GLY A 110 16.14 -11.60 -5.49
N ILE A 111 16.71 -10.82 -6.42
CA ILE A 111 17.71 -9.76 -6.13
C ILE A 111 17.26 -8.78 -5.02
N ARG A 112 15.97 -8.42 -4.94
CA ARG A 112 15.43 -7.54 -3.89
C ARG A 112 15.54 -8.13 -2.49
N GLY A 113 15.37 -9.44 -2.33
CA GLY A 113 15.55 -10.12 -1.04
C GLY A 113 17.02 -10.36 -0.71
N LEU A 114 17.83 -10.67 -1.71
CA LEU A 114 19.26 -10.99 -1.56
C LEU A 114 20.13 -9.74 -1.33
N LYS A 115 19.67 -8.55 -1.64
CA LYS A 115 20.38 -7.29 -1.32
C LYS A 115 20.54 -7.03 0.18
N GLY A 116 19.94 -7.86 1.03
CA GLY A 116 20.00 -7.75 2.47
C GLY A 116 19.33 -6.49 3.05
N MET A 117 19.69 -6.17 4.29
CA MET A 117 19.26 -4.95 4.96
C MET A 117 20.05 -3.74 4.42
N GLN A 118 19.36 -2.60 4.30
CA GLN A 118 20.00 -1.35 3.90
C GLN A 118 20.40 -0.54 5.15
N PRO A 119 21.49 0.25 5.09
CA PRO A 119 21.88 1.14 6.18
C PRO A 119 20.76 2.10 6.60
N VAL A 120 19.99 2.57 5.62
CA VAL A 120 18.81 3.41 5.82
C VAL A 120 17.61 2.76 5.11
N ASN A 121 16.49 2.65 5.81
CA ASN A 121 15.24 2.16 5.25
C ASN A 121 14.06 2.95 5.85
N GLY A 122 13.56 3.93 5.12
CA GLY A 122 12.62 4.90 5.66
C GLY A 122 13.24 5.65 6.84
N HIS A 123 12.59 5.60 7.99
CA HIS A 123 13.09 6.23 9.22
C HIS A 123 14.03 5.34 10.03
N ILE A 124 14.26 4.10 9.62
CA ILE A 124 15.13 3.16 10.33
C ILE A 124 16.56 3.31 9.82
N ILE A 125 17.51 3.57 10.73
CA ILE A 125 18.94 3.60 10.44
C ILE A 125 19.68 2.47 11.19
N ARG A 126 20.75 1.96 10.60
CA ARG A 126 21.56 0.83 11.11
C ARG A 126 23.04 1.20 11.14
N PRO A 127 23.47 2.01 12.12
CA PRO A 127 24.84 2.53 12.14
C PRO A 127 25.92 1.45 12.29
N LEU A 128 25.57 0.27 12.82
CA LEU A 128 26.51 -0.83 13.06
C LEU A 128 26.52 -1.88 11.94
N LEU A 129 25.79 -1.67 10.83
CA LEU A 129 25.55 -2.71 9.82
C LEU A 129 26.83 -3.21 9.12
N ASP A 130 27.85 -2.38 9.02
CA ASP A 130 29.13 -2.72 8.40
C ASP A 130 30.16 -3.36 9.37
N PHE A 131 29.85 -3.41 10.67
CA PHE A 131 30.72 -3.96 11.68
C PHE A 131 30.32 -5.38 12.06
N SER A 132 31.31 -6.27 12.24
CA SER A 132 31.07 -7.63 12.70
C SER A 132 30.72 -7.67 14.18
N ARG A 133 30.04 -8.75 14.61
CA ARG A 133 29.78 -9.00 16.03
C ARG A 133 31.07 -9.01 16.85
N GLU A 134 32.16 -9.54 16.30
CA GLU A 134 33.48 -9.61 16.97
C GLU A 134 34.05 -8.21 17.21
N GLU A 135 34.03 -7.34 16.20
CA GLU A 135 34.49 -5.95 16.33
C GLU A 135 33.64 -5.17 17.36
N ILE A 136 32.32 -5.36 17.37
CA ILE A 136 31.40 -4.73 18.35
C ILE A 136 31.72 -5.24 19.77
N HIS A 137 31.96 -6.55 19.92
CA HIS A 137 32.31 -7.15 21.20
C HIS A 137 33.68 -6.66 21.72
N GLN A 138 34.64 -6.60 20.83
CA GLN A 138 35.98 -6.06 21.16
C GLN A 138 35.88 -4.59 21.60
N TYR A 139 35.11 -3.77 20.89
CA TYR A 139 34.86 -2.40 21.28
C TYR A 139 34.20 -2.30 22.67
N ALA A 140 33.24 -3.18 22.97
CA ALA A 140 32.62 -3.21 24.30
C ALA A 140 33.62 -3.50 25.42
N ILE A 141 34.52 -4.47 25.22
CA ILE A 141 35.58 -4.81 26.18
C ILE A 141 36.51 -3.62 26.38
N GLU A 142 37.04 -3.04 25.32
CA GLU A 142 38.00 -1.94 25.37
C GLU A 142 37.45 -0.68 26.06
N ASN A 143 36.12 -0.46 25.93
CA ASN A 143 35.46 0.69 26.55
C ASN A 143 34.75 0.37 27.87
N GLY A 144 34.89 -0.85 28.40
CA GLY A 144 34.28 -1.26 29.67
C GLY A 144 32.75 -1.25 29.65
N ILE A 145 32.13 -1.41 28.46
CA ILE A 145 30.68 -1.42 28.30
C ILE A 145 30.15 -2.77 28.79
N GLN A 146 29.23 -2.73 29.72
CA GLN A 146 28.53 -3.92 30.19
C GLN A 146 27.41 -4.30 29.22
N TRP A 147 27.17 -5.60 29.09
CA TRP A 147 26.04 -6.16 28.31
C TRP A 147 25.48 -7.38 29.03
N ARG A 148 24.30 -7.80 28.62
CA ARG A 148 23.69 -9.08 29.01
C ARG A 148 23.64 -9.99 27.80
N GLU A 149 23.85 -11.27 28.00
CA GLU A 149 23.70 -12.29 26.96
C GLU A 149 22.27 -12.85 27.00
N ASP A 150 21.68 -12.97 25.84
CA ASP A 150 20.38 -13.60 25.67
C ASP A 150 20.60 -15.11 25.45
N HIS A 151 20.22 -15.92 26.41
CA HIS A 151 20.37 -17.39 26.36
C HIS A 151 19.61 -18.06 25.24
N THR A 152 18.51 -17.44 24.75
CA THR A 152 17.75 -17.97 23.58
C THR A 152 18.57 -17.94 22.29
N ASN A 153 19.66 -17.19 22.22
CA ASN A 153 20.61 -17.23 21.11
C ASN A 153 21.27 -18.60 20.91
N ALA A 154 21.25 -19.47 21.91
CA ALA A 154 21.81 -20.82 21.85
C ALA A 154 20.81 -21.86 21.30
N GLU A 155 19.51 -21.55 21.20
CA GLU A 155 18.48 -22.46 20.73
C GLU A 155 18.52 -22.63 19.22
N THR A 156 18.84 -23.82 18.73
CA THR A 156 18.93 -24.12 17.29
C THR A 156 17.58 -24.44 16.62
N GLN A 157 16.45 -24.27 17.31
CA GLN A 157 15.13 -24.50 16.74
C GLN A 157 14.79 -23.48 15.62
N PHE A 158 15.32 -22.27 15.71
CA PHE A 158 15.06 -21.21 14.75
C PHE A 158 16.08 -21.23 13.60
N LEU A 159 15.59 -21.03 12.37
CA LEU A 159 16.44 -21.01 11.16
C LEU A 159 17.61 -20.03 11.27
N ARG A 160 17.40 -18.87 11.90
CA ARG A 160 18.44 -17.86 12.12
C ARG A 160 19.58 -18.40 12.98
N ASN A 161 19.26 -19.08 14.07
CA ASN A 161 20.25 -19.67 14.96
C ASN A 161 20.99 -20.86 14.32
N LYS A 162 20.31 -21.67 13.48
CA LYS A 162 20.99 -22.68 12.66
C LYS A 162 22.02 -22.08 11.72
N ILE A 163 21.66 -21.03 11.02
CA ILE A 163 22.60 -20.31 10.14
C ILE A 163 23.80 -19.81 10.95
N ARG A 164 23.57 -19.19 12.09
CA ARG A 164 24.63 -18.66 12.97
C ARG A 164 25.57 -19.75 13.51
N HIS A 165 25.03 -20.86 13.99
CA HIS A 165 25.80 -21.88 14.71
C HIS A 165 26.28 -23.04 13.85
N GLU A 166 25.63 -23.29 12.71
CA GLU A 166 25.97 -24.42 11.83
C GLU A 166 26.54 -23.95 10.50
N LEU A 167 25.92 -23.00 9.80
CA LEU A 167 26.32 -22.61 8.44
C LEU A 167 27.53 -21.64 8.45
N LEU A 168 27.48 -20.57 9.25
CA LEU A 168 28.57 -19.57 9.27
C LEU A 168 29.90 -20.16 9.70
N PRO A 169 29.99 -21.06 10.71
CA PRO A 169 31.26 -21.75 11.03
C PRO A 169 31.79 -22.63 9.91
N VAL A 170 30.92 -23.27 9.13
CA VAL A 170 31.37 -24.03 7.95
C VAL A 170 31.99 -23.11 6.90
N ILE A 171 31.40 -21.94 6.67
CA ILE A 171 31.97 -20.93 5.76
C ILE A 171 33.33 -20.47 6.23
N ASP A 172 33.54 -20.22 7.54
CA ASP A 172 34.82 -19.85 8.13
C ASP A 172 35.87 -20.97 7.96
N GLY A 173 35.43 -22.23 8.07
CA GLY A 173 36.29 -23.40 7.84
C GLY A 173 36.73 -23.57 6.38
N ILE A 174 35.89 -23.11 5.42
CA ILE A 174 36.20 -23.18 3.98
C ILE A 174 37.12 -22.01 3.58
N SER A 175 36.81 -20.81 4.05
CA SER A 175 37.56 -19.59 3.68
C SER A 175 37.54 -18.58 4.82
N LYS A 176 38.74 -18.16 5.27
CA LYS A 176 38.90 -17.12 6.28
C LYS A 176 38.26 -15.78 5.87
N GLU A 177 38.12 -15.52 4.57
CA GLU A 177 37.53 -14.31 4.03
C GLU A 177 36.09 -14.55 3.57
N GLY A 178 35.53 -15.74 3.83
CA GLY A 178 34.23 -16.17 3.31
C GLY A 178 33.10 -15.21 3.68
N ARG A 179 33.00 -14.82 4.96
CA ARG A 179 31.99 -13.85 5.41
C ARG A 179 32.15 -12.49 4.74
N ALA A 180 33.38 -11.97 4.67
CA ALA A 180 33.67 -10.68 4.04
C ALA A 180 33.32 -10.69 2.55
N SER A 181 33.60 -11.80 1.84
CA SER A 181 33.27 -11.99 0.43
C SER A 181 31.76 -12.05 0.19
N ILE A 182 30.99 -12.69 1.07
CA ILE A 182 29.53 -12.72 1.00
C ILE A 182 28.95 -11.32 1.26
N LEU A 183 29.43 -10.61 2.29
CA LEU A 183 29.02 -9.23 2.55
C LEU A 183 29.30 -8.30 1.37
N LYS A 184 30.45 -8.49 0.69
CA LYS A 184 30.76 -7.76 -0.54
C LYS A 184 29.76 -8.09 -1.64
N SER A 185 29.39 -9.37 -1.82
CA SER A 185 28.39 -9.80 -2.80
C SER A 185 27.01 -9.19 -2.49
N ILE A 186 26.61 -9.12 -1.22
CA ILE A 186 25.36 -8.47 -0.79
C ILE A 186 25.36 -6.99 -1.18
N ARG A 187 26.48 -6.28 -0.99
CA ARG A 187 26.61 -4.87 -1.40
C ARG A 187 26.52 -4.70 -2.93
N HIS A 188 27.13 -5.60 -3.70
CA HIS A 188 27.01 -5.58 -5.15
C HIS A 188 25.54 -5.79 -5.59
N LEU A 189 24.86 -6.79 -5.02
CA LEU A 189 23.44 -7.04 -5.29
C LEU A 189 22.57 -5.86 -4.90
N ALA A 190 22.91 -5.11 -3.84
CA ALA A 190 22.18 -3.90 -3.46
C ALA A 190 22.33 -2.81 -4.53
N SER A 191 23.55 -2.54 -5.01
CA SER A 191 23.82 -1.55 -6.04
C SER A 191 23.17 -1.95 -7.39
N GLU A 192 23.27 -3.21 -7.76
CA GLU A 192 22.62 -3.73 -8.99
C GLU A 192 21.10 -3.63 -8.91
N ASN A 193 20.52 -3.89 -7.72
CA ASN A 193 19.08 -3.73 -7.53
C ASN A 193 18.62 -2.27 -7.63
N GLU A 194 19.43 -1.29 -7.20
CA GLU A 194 19.09 0.12 -7.37
C GLU A 194 19.05 0.49 -8.86
N LEU A 195 20.10 0.15 -9.60
CA LEU A 195 20.14 0.35 -11.05
C LEU A 195 18.96 -0.35 -11.76
N TYR A 196 18.69 -1.62 -11.38
CA TYR A 196 17.54 -2.35 -11.92
C TYR A 196 16.21 -1.63 -11.66
N ARG A 197 15.99 -1.10 -10.44
CA ARG A 197 14.77 -0.35 -10.11
C ARG A 197 14.62 0.93 -10.92
N GLU A 198 15.71 1.66 -11.14
CA GLU A 198 15.70 2.86 -11.99
C GLU A 198 15.31 2.53 -13.43
N LEU A 199 15.93 1.50 -14.02
CA LEU A 199 15.61 1.03 -15.36
C LEU A 199 14.17 0.54 -15.50
N VAL A 200 13.68 -0.20 -14.51
CA VAL A 200 12.27 -0.65 -14.45
C VAL A 200 11.34 0.55 -14.39
N LYS A 201 11.62 1.52 -13.52
CA LYS A 201 10.81 2.74 -13.38
C LYS A 201 10.76 3.54 -14.69
N GLU A 202 11.91 3.77 -15.33
CA GLU A 202 11.99 4.44 -16.64
C GLU A 202 11.16 3.72 -17.71
N LYS A 203 11.28 2.39 -17.76
CA LYS A 203 10.55 1.55 -18.71
C LYS A 203 9.05 1.56 -18.44
N LEU A 204 8.63 1.52 -17.17
CA LEU A 204 7.24 1.63 -16.76
C LEU A 204 6.65 3.01 -17.12
N GLU A 205 7.37 4.09 -16.84
CA GLU A 205 6.94 5.46 -17.20
C GLU A 205 6.80 5.63 -18.72
N THR A 206 7.72 5.05 -19.50
CA THR A 206 7.67 5.09 -20.95
C THR A 206 6.46 4.32 -21.49
N SER A 207 6.20 3.13 -20.97
CA SER A 207 5.04 2.31 -21.34
C SER A 207 3.73 2.98 -20.97
N LEU A 208 3.66 3.63 -19.79
CA LEU A 208 2.49 4.38 -19.33
C LEU A 208 2.24 5.63 -20.21
N ARG A 209 3.28 6.37 -20.59
CA ARG A 209 3.15 7.54 -21.48
C ARG A 209 2.69 7.14 -22.89
N GLY A 210 3.19 6.02 -23.42
CA GLY A 210 2.74 5.47 -24.69
C GLY A 210 1.25 5.11 -24.68
N ALA A 211 0.75 4.55 -23.60
CA ALA A 211 -0.68 4.24 -23.43
C ALA A 211 -1.57 5.49 -23.33
N LEU A 212 -1.06 6.60 -22.77
CA LEU A 212 -1.76 7.89 -22.68
C LEU A 212 -1.76 8.64 -24.01
N ALA A 213 -0.72 8.51 -24.84
CA ALA A 213 -0.57 9.23 -26.11
C ALA A 213 -1.48 8.69 -27.22
N THR A 214 -1.98 7.46 -27.11
CA THR A 214 -2.80 6.79 -28.14
C THR A 214 -4.30 7.05 -28.05
N LYS A 215 -4.79 7.76 -27.02
CA LYS A 215 -6.20 8.16 -26.93
C LYS A 215 -6.36 9.56 -26.36
N GLN A 216 -7.01 10.44 -27.13
CA GLN A 216 -7.72 11.61 -26.62
C GLN A 216 -8.69 11.17 -25.50
N SER A 217 -8.23 11.09 -24.26
CA SER A 217 -9.09 10.92 -23.11
C SER A 217 -8.82 12.03 -22.13
N THR A 218 -9.84 12.84 -21.92
CA THR A 218 -10.06 13.72 -20.80
C THR A 218 -9.43 13.15 -19.53
N VAL A 219 -8.55 13.93 -18.93
CA VAL A 219 -7.95 13.69 -17.63
C VAL A 219 -9.09 13.59 -16.63
N VAL A 220 -9.40 12.38 -16.21
CA VAL A 220 -10.22 12.16 -15.02
C VAL A 220 -9.24 11.93 -13.88
N ASN A 221 -9.40 12.71 -12.83
CA ASN A 221 -8.64 12.76 -11.59
C ASN A 221 -8.78 11.47 -10.73
N SER A 222 -8.59 10.31 -11.33
CA SER A 222 -8.45 9.03 -10.63
C SER A 222 -7.10 8.45 -11.01
N GLY A 223 -6.30 8.04 -10.03
CA GLY A 223 -4.96 7.46 -10.21
C GLY A 223 -4.94 6.15 -10.99
N LEU A 224 -5.53 6.15 -12.18
CA LEU A 224 -5.69 5.04 -13.10
C LEU A 224 -4.41 4.83 -13.88
N LEU A 225 -3.61 3.88 -13.45
CA LEU A 225 -2.49 3.38 -14.24
C LEU A 225 -3.04 2.35 -15.24
N ARG A 226 -2.89 2.63 -16.54
CA ARG A 226 -3.25 1.71 -17.63
C ARG A 226 -2.00 1.24 -18.35
N PHE A 227 -1.88 -0.06 -18.53
CA PHE A 227 -0.86 -0.69 -19.37
C PHE A 227 -1.43 -1.10 -20.71
N ALA A 228 -0.71 -0.83 -21.80
CA ALA A 228 -0.99 -1.41 -23.11
C ALA A 228 -0.56 -2.89 -23.14
N ARG A 229 -1.41 -3.77 -23.68
CA ARG A 229 -1.22 -5.23 -23.66
C ARG A 229 0.07 -5.74 -24.32
N ASN A 230 0.63 -5.01 -25.28
CA ASN A 230 1.65 -5.54 -26.18
C ASN A 230 3.09 -5.23 -25.80
N ASP A 231 3.34 -4.36 -24.80
CA ASP A 231 4.69 -3.83 -24.53
C ASP A 231 5.32 -4.31 -23.23
N VAL A 232 4.65 -5.23 -22.50
CA VAL A 232 5.08 -5.62 -21.14
C VAL A 232 5.34 -7.11 -21.08
N ASN A 233 6.54 -7.49 -20.68
CA ASN A 233 6.81 -8.87 -20.29
C ASN A 233 6.31 -9.11 -18.85
N GLU A 234 6.07 -10.37 -18.50
CA GLU A 234 5.54 -10.79 -17.20
C GLU A 234 6.39 -10.24 -16.03
N GLN A 235 7.71 -10.20 -16.18
CA GLN A 235 8.62 -9.70 -15.15
C GLN A 235 8.42 -8.19 -14.88
N LEU A 236 8.26 -7.39 -15.93
CA LEU A 236 7.98 -5.95 -15.76
C LEU A 236 6.60 -5.72 -15.12
N PHE A 237 5.64 -6.58 -15.48
CA PHE A 237 4.30 -6.55 -14.91
C PHE A 237 4.31 -6.94 -13.42
N PHE A 238 5.13 -7.93 -13.04
CA PHE A 238 5.36 -8.29 -11.65
C PHE A 238 6.00 -7.14 -10.88
N GLU A 239 7.03 -6.50 -11.41
CA GLU A 239 7.70 -5.37 -10.77
C GLU A 239 6.74 -4.18 -10.56
N TRP A 240 5.77 -4.00 -11.43
CA TRP A 240 4.74 -2.99 -11.27
C TRP A 240 3.74 -3.34 -10.17
N LEU A 241 3.17 -4.55 -10.18
CA LEU A 241 2.06 -4.92 -9.30
C LEU A 241 2.49 -5.31 -7.88
N ARG A 242 3.72 -5.74 -7.68
CA ARG A 242 4.20 -6.18 -6.37
C ARG A 242 4.21 -5.06 -5.32
N ASP A 243 4.46 -3.83 -5.72
CA ASP A 243 4.45 -2.68 -4.80
C ASP A 243 3.02 -2.35 -4.32
N TYR A 244 2.01 -2.97 -4.95
CA TYR A 244 0.59 -2.90 -4.58
C TYR A 244 0.09 -4.18 -3.88
N GLY A 245 1.01 -5.03 -3.40
CA GLY A 245 0.70 -6.20 -2.58
C GLY A 245 0.32 -7.47 -3.34
N PHE A 246 0.57 -7.54 -4.67
CA PHE A 246 0.40 -8.76 -5.46
C PHE A 246 1.66 -9.62 -5.40
N ASN A 247 1.51 -10.93 -5.18
CA ASN A 247 2.60 -11.91 -5.21
C ASN A 247 2.86 -12.44 -6.64
N SER A 248 3.95 -13.20 -6.83
CA SER A 248 4.35 -13.74 -8.14
C SER A 248 3.29 -14.59 -8.80
N ASP A 249 2.62 -15.46 -8.02
CA ASP A 249 1.62 -16.38 -8.54
C ASP A 249 0.36 -15.62 -8.99
N GLN A 250 -0.08 -14.65 -8.20
CA GLN A 250 -1.18 -13.77 -8.58
C GLN A 250 -0.86 -12.99 -9.85
N VAL A 251 0.36 -12.45 -9.97
CA VAL A 251 0.77 -11.70 -11.17
C VAL A 251 0.84 -12.60 -12.39
N HIS A 252 1.29 -13.84 -12.25
CA HIS A 252 1.26 -14.82 -13.34
C HIS A 252 -0.18 -15.04 -13.85
N PHE A 253 -1.15 -15.29 -12.97
CA PHE A 253 -2.56 -15.43 -13.36
C PHE A 253 -3.15 -14.15 -13.98
N ILE A 254 -2.79 -12.96 -13.44
CA ILE A 254 -3.23 -11.69 -14.03
C ILE A 254 -2.64 -11.53 -15.43
N TYR A 255 -1.37 -11.88 -15.62
CA TYR A 255 -0.69 -11.80 -16.91
C TYR A 255 -1.31 -12.72 -17.95
N GLU A 256 -1.61 -13.97 -17.60
CA GLU A 256 -2.35 -14.89 -18.48
C GLU A 256 -3.75 -14.37 -18.82
N ALA A 257 -4.44 -13.75 -17.85
CA ALA A 257 -5.77 -13.17 -18.04
C ALA A 257 -5.79 -11.92 -18.93
N LEU A 258 -4.63 -11.31 -19.27
CA LEU A 258 -4.57 -10.12 -20.14
C LEU A 258 -5.26 -10.35 -21.50
N ASN A 259 -5.24 -11.58 -22.01
CA ASN A 259 -5.89 -11.97 -23.27
C ASN A 259 -7.30 -12.54 -23.04
N GLY A 260 -7.78 -12.57 -21.81
CA GLY A 260 -9.07 -13.12 -21.42
C GLY A 260 -10.24 -12.14 -21.53
N GLN A 261 -11.30 -12.42 -20.78
CA GLN A 261 -12.52 -11.61 -20.78
C GLN A 261 -12.32 -10.30 -20.01
N PRO A 262 -12.68 -9.13 -20.59
CA PRO A 262 -12.71 -7.86 -19.87
C PRO A 262 -13.69 -7.92 -18.68
N GLY A 263 -13.30 -7.30 -17.58
CA GLY A 263 -14.06 -7.30 -16.33
C GLY A 263 -13.57 -8.30 -15.29
N THR A 264 -12.62 -9.20 -15.64
CA THR A 264 -11.98 -10.10 -14.67
C THR A 264 -11.17 -9.27 -13.67
N ALA A 265 -11.38 -9.53 -12.37
CA ALA A 265 -10.74 -8.78 -11.29
C ALA A 265 -9.92 -9.70 -10.37
N PHE A 266 -8.79 -9.18 -9.91
CA PHE A 266 -7.89 -9.80 -8.94
C PHE A 266 -7.65 -8.84 -7.78
N PHE A 267 -7.42 -9.38 -6.58
CA PHE A 267 -7.34 -8.59 -5.37
C PHE A 267 -6.03 -8.86 -4.62
N SER A 268 -5.39 -7.81 -4.17
CA SER A 268 -4.37 -7.83 -3.12
C SER A 268 -5.00 -7.32 -1.80
N PRO A 269 -4.27 -7.32 -0.68
CA PRO A 269 -4.77 -6.72 0.57
C PRO A 269 -5.13 -5.23 0.46
N THR A 270 -4.57 -4.51 -0.50
CA THR A 270 -4.70 -3.05 -0.60
C THR A 270 -5.29 -2.56 -1.92
N HIS A 271 -5.24 -3.37 -2.99
CA HIS A 271 -5.62 -2.94 -4.33
C HIS A 271 -6.41 -4.01 -5.09
N ARG A 272 -7.17 -3.55 -6.08
CA ARG A 272 -7.86 -4.36 -7.08
C ARG A 272 -7.22 -4.10 -8.45
N VAL A 273 -6.92 -5.16 -9.18
CA VAL A 273 -6.56 -5.13 -10.61
C VAL A 273 -7.75 -5.61 -11.43
N THR A 274 -8.16 -4.86 -12.42
CA THR A 274 -9.25 -5.24 -13.34
C THR A 274 -8.72 -5.30 -14.77
N ILE A 275 -8.98 -6.41 -15.46
CA ILE A 275 -8.67 -6.56 -16.88
C ILE A 275 -9.71 -5.78 -17.68
N GLU A 276 -9.27 -4.79 -18.44
CA GLU A 276 -10.11 -4.00 -19.34
C GLU A 276 -9.83 -4.33 -20.82
N ARG A 277 -10.67 -3.85 -21.74
CA ARG A 277 -10.51 -4.13 -23.18
C ARG A 277 -9.17 -3.68 -23.76
N ASP A 278 -8.67 -2.57 -23.25
CA ASP A 278 -7.48 -1.90 -23.79
C ASP A 278 -6.28 -1.95 -22.82
N GLY A 279 -6.34 -2.73 -21.74
CA GLY A 279 -5.28 -2.81 -20.74
C GLY A 279 -5.73 -3.27 -19.36
N VAL A 280 -5.03 -2.84 -18.35
CA VAL A 280 -5.25 -3.19 -16.95
C VAL A 280 -5.48 -1.93 -16.12
N GLU A 281 -6.48 -1.97 -15.25
CA GLU A 281 -6.81 -0.89 -14.33
C GLU A 281 -6.48 -1.32 -12.91
N LEU A 282 -5.69 -0.51 -12.19
CA LEU A 282 -5.34 -0.70 -10.78
C LEU A 282 -6.07 0.32 -9.92
N THR A 283 -6.80 -0.13 -8.91
CA THR A 283 -7.57 0.72 -7.99
C THR A 283 -7.33 0.35 -6.53
N PRO A 284 -7.17 1.32 -5.61
CA PRO A 284 -7.10 1.06 -4.18
C PRO A 284 -8.43 0.53 -3.63
N LEU A 285 -8.40 -0.44 -2.70
CA LEU A 285 -9.60 -0.97 -2.06
C LEU A 285 -10.23 0.02 -1.07
N CYS A 286 -9.42 0.86 -0.41
CA CYS A 286 -9.89 1.85 0.57
C CYS A 286 -10.63 3.05 -0.06
N GLN A 287 -10.59 3.23 -1.38
CA GLN A 287 -11.37 4.26 -2.09
C GLN A 287 -12.77 3.79 -2.51
N GLN A 288 -13.19 2.60 -2.13
CA GLN A 288 -14.56 2.13 -2.29
C GLN A 288 -15.52 2.65 -1.19
N ALA A 289 -15.16 3.73 -0.47
CA ALA A 289 -16.17 4.50 0.23
C ALA A 289 -17.23 4.88 -0.80
N GLU A 290 -18.47 4.50 -0.55
CA GLU A 290 -19.66 4.80 -1.36
C GLU A 290 -19.75 6.32 -1.58
N THR A 291 -19.05 6.82 -2.58
CA THR A 291 -19.19 8.21 -2.99
C THR A 291 -20.46 8.32 -3.85
N THR A 292 -21.60 8.28 -3.19
CA THR A 292 -22.81 8.84 -3.80
C THR A 292 -22.53 10.33 -4.01
N PRO A 293 -22.67 10.84 -5.24
CA PRO A 293 -22.40 12.25 -5.49
C PRO A 293 -23.33 13.11 -4.65
N ASN A 294 -22.78 14.14 -4.03
CA ASN A 294 -23.60 15.15 -3.35
C ASN A 294 -24.35 15.95 -4.41
N LEU A 295 -25.67 15.94 -4.35
CA LEU A 295 -26.53 16.70 -5.26
C LEU A 295 -27.10 17.93 -4.58
N THR A 296 -27.11 19.04 -5.31
CA THR A 296 -27.83 20.25 -4.92
C THR A 296 -29.08 20.39 -5.79
N TYR A 297 -30.15 20.90 -5.21
CA TYR A 297 -31.46 21.02 -5.83
C TYR A 297 -31.90 22.47 -5.81
N GLU A 298 -32.33 23.01 -6.95
CA GLU A 298 -32.81 24.36 -7.10
C GLU A 298 -34.07 24.36 -7.98
N GLN A 299 -35.13 24.98 -7.53
CA GLN A 299 -36.35 25.11 -8.36
C GLN A 299 -36.31 26.45 -9.07
N LEU A 300 -36.52 26.41 -10.39
CA LEU A 300 -36.47 27.56 -11.28
C LEU A 300 -37.81 27.70 -12.04
N ALA A 301 -38.18 28.94 -12.33
CA ALA A 301 -39.29 29.19 -13.27
C ALA A 301 -38.77 28.98 -14.72
N ASN A 302 -39.63 28.45 -15.59
CA ASN A 302 -39.34 28.37 -17.03
C ASN A 302 -39.90 29.62 -17.69
N ASP A 303 -39.20 30.73 -17.58
CA ASP A 303 -39.57 32.01 -18.16
C ASP A 303 -38.69 32.35 -19.39
N GLU A 304 -38.89 33.54 -19.97
CA GLU A 304 -38.14 33.99 -21.15
C GLU A 304 -36.61 34.09 -20.94
N ASN A 305 -36.14 34.07 -19.69
CA ASN A 305 -34.71 34.12 -19.32
C ASN A 305 -34.14 32.71 -19.05
N PHE A 306 -34.96 31.65 -19.09
CA PHE A 306 -34.53 30.30 -18.83
C PHE A 306 -33.57 29.80 -19.92
N VAL A 307 -32.39 29.36 -19.51
CA VAL A 307 -31.38 28.79 -20.41
C VAL A 307 -31.10 27.34 -20.02
N LEU A 308 -31.18 26.46 -20.99
CA LEU A 308 -30.89 25.04 -20.80
C LEU A 308 -29.37 24.86 -20.62
N ASP A 309 -28.96 24.38 -19.47
CA ASP A 309 -27.57 24.01 -19.20
C ASP A 309 -27.26 22.66 -19.86
N LYS A 310 -26.19 22.64 -20.67
CA LYS A 310 -25.74 21.43 -21.40
C LYS A 310 -24.63 20.66 -20.68
N SER A 311 -24.25 21.10 -19.47
CA SER A 311 -23.24 20.40 -18.68
C SER A 311 -23.74 19.01 -18.29
N PRO A 312 -22.95 17.95 -18.43
CA PRO A 312 -23.33 16.62 -17.98
C PRO A 312 -23.50 16.54 -16.45
N ASN A 313 -22.91 17.48 -15.69
CA ASN A 313 -23.00 17.56 -14.25
C ASN A 313 -24.28 18.28 -13.75
N VAL A 314 -25.12 18.74 -14.66
CA VAL A 314 -26.36 19.42 -14.37
C VAL A 314 -27.52 18.76 -15.08
N ALA A 315 -28.55 18.38 -14.35
CA ALA A 315 -29.82 17.95 -14.91
C ALA A 315 -30.88 19.03 -14.68
N GLN A 316 -31.63 19.38 -15.73
CA GLN A 316 -32.78 20.24 -15.65
C GLN A 316 -34.00 19.40 -16.01
N LEU A 317 -34.88 19.20 -15.02
CA LEU A 317 -36.01 18.26 -15.10
C LEU A 317 -37.34 19.03 -14.99
N ASP A 318 -38.34 18.56 -15.68
CA ASP A 318 -39.71 19.06 -15.58
C ASP A 318 -40.28 18.73 -14.20
N TYR A 319 -40.38 19.75 -13.34
CA TYR A 319 -40.79 19.59 -11.93
C TYR A 319 -42.20 18.98 -11.81
N ASP A 320 -43.10 19.34 -12.72
CA ASP A 320 -44.50 18.91 -12.66
C ASP A 320 -44.68 17.42 -13.01
N LYS A 321 -43.68 16.82 -13.65
CA LYS A 321 -43.66 15.38 -13.97
C LYS A 321 -42.93 14.52 -12.94
N LEU A 322 -42.25 15.13 -12.00
CA LEU A 322 -41.52 14.41 -10.96
C LEU A 322 -42.47 14.00 -9.82
N THR A 323 -42.28 12.79 -9.34
CA THR A 323 -42.91 12.30 -8.12
C THR A 323 -41.85 12.31 -6.98
N PHE A 324 -42.26 12.83 -5.82
CA PHE A 324 -41.35 13.00 -4.67
C PHE A 324 -41.65 12.01 -3.55
N PRO A 325 -40.66 11.60 -2.73
CA PRO A 325 -39.27 12.08 -2.70
C PRO A 325 -38.39 11.48 -3.79
N LEU A 326 -37.39 12.26 -4.27
CA LEU A 326 -36.36 11.74 -5.18
C LEU A 326 -35.37 10.87 -4.40
N GLN A 327 -34.90 9.79 -5.02
CA GLN A 327 -33.94 8.86 -4.41
C GLN A 327 -32.69 8.74 -5.27
N LEU A 328 -31.52 8.83 -4.63
CA LEU A 328 -30.24 8.60 -5.28
C LEU A 328 -29.71 7.22 -4.88
N ARG A 329 -29.39 6.39 -5.88
CA ARG A 329 -28.75 5.08 -5.65
C ARG A 329 -27.77 4.73 -6.75
N LYS A 330 -26.93 3.75 -6.52
CA LYS A 330 -26.17 3.09 -7.59
C LYS A 330 -27.14 2.42 -8.56
N TRP A 331 -26.76 2.39 -9.84
CA TRP A 331 -27.53 1.64 -10.83
C TRP A 331 -27.50 0.14 -10.54
N GLN A 332 -28.49 -0.59 -11.04
CA GLN A 332 -28.63 -2.03 -10.85
C GLN A 332 -28.87 -2.74 -12.19
N ALA A 333 -28.50 -4.03 -12.24
CA ALA A 333 -28.79 -4.86 -13.39
C ALA A 333 -30.31 -4.93 -13.62
N GLY A 334 -30.75 -4.66 -14.86
CA GLY A 334 -32.17 -4.60 -15.21
C GLY A 334 -32.73 -3.19 -15.26
N ASP A 335 -32.02 -2.16 -14.74
CA ASP A 335 -32.47 -0.77 -14.86
C ASP A 335 -32.68 -0.36 -16.30
N ARG A 336 -33.82 0.32 -16.54
CA ARG A 336 -34.20 0.85 -17.83
C ARG A 336 -34.55 2.32 -17.74
N PHE A 337 -34.24 3.07 -18.77
CA PHE A 337 -34.61 4.48 -18.90
C PHE A 337 -34.84 4.85 -20.37
N HIS A 338 -35.37 6.05 -20.64
CA HIS A 338 -35.61 6.57 -21.97
C HIS A 338 -34.59 7.69 -22.24
N PRO A 339 -33.42 7.40 -22.85
CA PRO A 339 -32.43 8.44 -23.08
C PRO A 339 -32.99 9.59 -23.91
N ILE A 340 -32.78 10.84 -23.47
CA ILE A 340 -33.22 12.02 -24.19
C ILE A 340 -32.74 11.99 -25.66
N GLY A 341 -33.64 12.22 -26.59
CA GLY A 341 -33.36 12.19 -28.03
C GLY A 341 -33.39 10.79 -28.66
N MET A 342 -33.80 9.75 -27.94
CA MET A 342 -33.96 8.39 -28.45
C MET A 342 -35.44 7.92 -28.33
N LYS A 343 -35.90 7.11 -29.28
CA LYS A 343 -37.21 6.50 -29.18
C LYS A 343 -37.17 5.20 -28.37
N GLY A 344 -38.03 5.11 -27.35
CA GLY A 344 -38.23 3.90 -26.56
C GLY A 344 -37.29 3.75 -25.37
N SER A 345 -37.57 2.73 -24.56
CA SER A 345 -36.77 2.42 -23.37
C SER A 345 -35.54 1.58 -23.71
N ARG A 346 -34.48 1.79 -22.99
CA ARG A 346 -33.20 1.07 -23.14
C ARG A 346 -32.72 0.53 -21.81
N LEU A 347 -32.03 -0.64 -21.81
CA LEU A 347 -31.29 -1.11 -20.65
C LEU A 347 -30.16 -0.15 -20.36
N LEU A 348 -30.03 0.24 -19.10
CA LEU A 348 -28.95 1.12 -18.64
C LEU A 348 -27.57 0.48 -18.84
N SER A 349 -27.46 -0.85 -18.62
CA SER A 349 -26.24 -1.61 -18.90
C SER A 349 -25.74 -1.46 -20.34
N ASP A 350 -26.65 -1.44 -21.32
CA ASP A 350 -26.28 -1.30 -22.73
C ASP A 350 -25.89 0.14 -23.07
N PHE A 351 -26.57 1.11 -22.46
CA PHE A 351 -26.21 2.52 -22.58
C PHE A 351 -24.78 2.77 -22.02
N LEU A 352 -24.46 2.22 -20.86
CA LEU A 352 -23.12 2.35 -20.24
C LEU A 352 -22.02 1.61 -21.04
N LYS A 353 -22.36 0.53 -21.74
CA LYS A 353 -21.44 -0.15 -22.67
C LYS A 353 -21.07 0.73 -23.86
N ASP A 354 -22.06 1.43 -24.43
CA ASP A 354 -21.83 2.31 -25.59
C ASP A 354 -20.96 3.52 -25.22
N LEU A 355 -21.03 3.98 -23.97
CA LEU A 355 -20.16 5.04 -23.46
C LEU A 355 -18.71 4.58 -23.27
N LYS A 356 -18.41 3.27 -23.49
CA LYS A 356 -17.09 2.66 -23.33
C LYS A 356 -16.47 2.87 -21.93
N LEU A 357 -17.31 2.92 -20.90
CA LEU A 357 -16.87 3.06 -19.52
C LEU A 357 -16.12 1.80 -19.08
N THR A 358 -15.10 1.98 -18.22
CA THR A 358 -14.41 0.87 -17.55
C THR A 358 -15.34 0.18 -16.56
N THR A 359 -14.99 -1.02 -16.13
CA THR A 359 -15.77 -1.77 -15.14
C THR A 359 -15.96 -0.96 -13.86
N ASN A 360 -14.89 -0.34 -13.36
CA ASN A 360 -14.94 0.50 -12.16
C ASN A 360 -15.83 1.75 -12.37
N GLN A 361 -15.71 2.42 -13.51
CA GLN A 361 -16.57 3.56 -13.83
C GLN A 361 -18.05 3.17 -13.86
N LYS A 362 -18.40 2.00 -14.43
CA LYS A 362 -19.78 1.50 -14.44
C LYS A 362 -20.29 1.22 -13.04
N GLU A 363 -19.50 0.55 -12.18
CA GLU A 363 -19.87 0.25 -10.81
C GLU A 363 -20.15 1.53 -9.99
N ASN A 364 -19.56 2.66 -10.38
CA ASN A 364 -19.71 3.94 -9.71
C ASN A 364 -20.81 4.85 -10.26
N VAL A 365 -21.51 4.45 -11.34
CA VAL A 365 -22.64 5.22 -11.87
C VAL A 365 -23.79 5.26 -10.87
N SER A 366 -24.33 6.46 -10.62
CA SER A 366 -25.52 6.67 -9.81
C SER A 366 -26.71 7.08 -10.69
N VAL A 367 -27.89 6.77 -10.23
CA VAL A 367 -29.16 7.17 -10.87
C VAL A 367 -30.03 7.93 -9.87
N LEU A 368 -30.68 9.00 -10.35
CA LEU A 368 -31.70 9.73 -9.62
C LEU A 368 -33.07 9.21 -10.04
N LEU A 369 -33.81 8.70 -9.07
CA LEU A 369 -35.16 8.15 -9.29
C LEU A 369 -36.24 9.09 -8.77
N ALA A 370 -37.37 9.11 -9.43
CA ALA A 370 -38.60 9.65 -8.88
C ALA A 370 -39.24 8.61 -7.92
N ALA A 371 -40.23 9.03 -7.12
CA ALA A 371 -40.86 8.17 -6.12
C ALA A 371 -41.57 6.95 -6.67
N ASP A 372 -41.95 6.97 -7.94
CA ASP A 372 -42.55 5.85 -8.69
C ASP A 372 -41.51 4.81 -9.15
N GLY A 373 -40.22 5.03 -8.85
CA GLY A 373 -39.10 4.16 -9.21
C GLY A 373 -38.54 4.39 -10.62
N GLU A 374 -39.08 5.37 -11.37
CA GLU A 374 -38.58 5.70 -12.69
C GLU A 374 -37.29 6.53 -12.62
N ILE A 375 -36.33 6.21 -13.50
CA ILE A 375 -35.04 6.93 -13.56
C ILE A 375 -35.28 8.29 -14.24
N ALA A 376 -35.05 9.38 -13.51
CA ALA A 376 -35.12 10.73 -14.05
C ALA A 376 -33.79 11.20 -14.65
N TRP A 377 -32.67 10.78 -14.06
CA TRP A 377 -31.35 11.17 -14.51
C TRP A 377 -30.30 10.07 -14.23
N VAL A 378 -29.55 9.69 -15.25
CA VAL A 378 -28.30 8.95 -15.10
C VAL A 378 -27.23 9.99 -14.77
N VAL A 379 -26.85 10.08 -13.50
CA VAL A 379 -26.07 11.19 -12.94
C VAL A 379 -24.73 11.34 -13.65
N GLY A 380 -24.44 12.55 -14.12
CA GLY A 380 -23.22 12.85 -14.86
C GLY A 380 -23.27 12.43 -16.35
N TYR A 381 -24.37 11.85 -16.82
CA TYR A 381 -24.45 11.34 -18.20
C TYR A 381 -25.68 11.85 -18.96
N ARG A 382 -26.90 11.43 -18.60
CA ARG A 382 -28.07 11.73 -19.43
C ARG A 382 -29.41 11.75 -18.66
N VAL A 383 -30.21 12.72 -18.97
CA VAL A 383 -31.62 12.86 -18.50
C VAL A 383 -32.51 11.90 -19.24
N ASP A 384 -33.58 11.43 -18.60
CA ASP A 384 -34.63 10.63 -19.20
C ASP A 384 -35.61 11.54 -20.00
N GLU A 385 -36.01 11.10 -21.18
CA GLU A 385 -36.88 11.82 -22.10
C GLU A 385 -38.22 12.23 -21.49
N ARG A 386 -38.74 11.43 -20.55
CA ARG A 386 -40.04 11.68 -19.90
C ARG A 386 -40.02 12.91 -19.00
N PHE A 387 -38.88 13.18 -18.41
CA PHE A 387 -38.67 14.29 -17.46
C PHE A 387 -37.99 15.51 -18.08
N LYS A 388 -37.83 15.53 -19.40
CA LYS A 388 -37.20 16.68 -20.06
C LYS A 388 -38.04 17.94 -19.94
N VAL A 389 -37.40 19.08 -19.87
CA VAL A 389 -38.01 20.41 -19.97
C VAL A 389 -38.55 20.62 -21.40
N THR A 390 -39.74 21.13 -21.49
CA THR A 390 -40.43 21.44 -22.75
C THR A 390 -41.03 22.85 -22.68
N GLU A 391 -41.55 23.37 -23.81
CA GLU A 391 -42.25 24.65 -23.83
C GLU A 391 -43.51 24.69 -22.93
N LYS A 392 -44.04 23.54 -22.55
CA LYS A 392 -45.21 23.40 -21.64
C LYS A 392 -44.82 23.29 -20.16
N THR A 393 -43.54 23.18 -19.84
CA THR A 393 -43.03 23.08 -18.47
C THR A 393 -43.12 24.43 -17.82
N HIS A 394 -43.78 24.54 -16.66
CA HIS A 394 -43.86 25.79 -15.89
C HIS A 394 -42.77 25.93 -14.87
N SER A 395 -42.39 24.83 -14.24
CA SER A 395 -41.37 24.82 -13.17
C SER A 395 -40.30 23.77 -13.49
N VAL A 396 -39.04 24.13 -13.27
CA VAL A 396 -37.88 23.28 -13.58
C VAL A 396 -37.14 22.97 -12.29
N LEU A 397 -36.84 21.70 -12.06
CA LEU A 397 -35.90 21.28 -11.03
C LEU A 397 -34.49 21.19 -11.63
N LYS A 398 -33.61 22.08 -11.21
CA LYS A 398 -32.19 21.99 -11.53
C LYS A 398 -31.50 21.17 -10.44
N VAL A 399 -30.83 20.09 -10.85
CA VAL A 399 -30.06 19.22 -10.00
C VAL A 399 -28.60 19.28 -10.45
N SER A 400 -27.69 19.63 -9.56
CA SER A 400 -26.25 19.78 -9.87
C SER A 400 -25.40 18.90 -8.97
N ILE A 401 -24.34 18.32 -9.54
CA ILE A 401 -23.32 17.61 -8.76
C ILE A 401 -22.50 18.71 -8.05
N LYS A 402 -22.40 18.60 -6.72
CA LYS A 402 -21.53 19.47 -5.93
C LYS A 402 -20.12 18.90 -5.94
N ASP A 403 -19.15 19.69 -6.37
CA ASP A 403 -17.72 19.37 -6.33
C ASP A 403 -17.20 19.20 -4.88
#